data_28dc260d0d98ca3be5e96e233b941c7f
#
_entry.id   28dc260d0d98ca3be5e96e233b941c7f
#
_cell.length_a   1.000
_cell.length_b   1.000
_cell.length_c   1.000
_cell.angle_alpha   90.00
_cell.angle_beta   90.00
_cell.angle_gamma   90.00
#
_symmetry.space_group_name_H-M   'P 1'
#
loop_
_entity.id
_entity.type
_entity.pdbx_description
1 polymer ?
#
loop_
_entity_poly.entity_id
_entity_poly.type
_entity_poly.pdbx_seq_one_letter_code
_entity_poly.pdbx_strand_id
1 'polypeptide(L)'
;TASGKSLVIYSLVRYYQMSGLKTLILVPTTSLVEQMYSDFEDYGWSPGTYCQKIYQGHDRKVSKDVVISTWQSLYKMPKSYFKQFGVVIGDEAHMFKAKSLTGIMTKMHNTKYRFGFTGTLDGTQTHRLVLEGLFGKAEKVVSTKELMDKKSLAQLKIKCIILKHLNIREKFSYAEELDYIVTNERRIDFVCNLLRHLNGNTLCLFQLVEKHGKVLYDKIGEDSAFFVYGATSAEQREEIRSIVDKSNNSITIASYGTFSTGINIRNINNIVLASPSKSKIRVLQSIGRGLRTSESKDSVLIFDI
;
A
#
# COMPACT_ATOMS: atom_id res chain seq x y z
N THR A 1 -5.10 -2.06 7.11
CA THR A 1 -4.63 -2.78 5.91
C THR A 1 -5.11 -4.21 5.98
N ALA A 2 -5.39 -4.84 4.84
CA ALA A 2 -5.93 -6.20 4.74
C ALA A 2 -7.27 -6.44 5.48
N SER A 3 -8.07 -5.41 5.68
CA SER A 3 -9.36 -5.47 6.40
C SER A 3 -10.58 -5.61 5.49
N GLY A 4 -10.39 -6.03 4.22
CA GLY A 4 -11.48 -6.17 3.26
C GLY A 4 -12.04 -4.85 2.72
N LYS A 5 -11.29 -3.73 2.80
CA LYS A 5 -11.75 -2.42 2.30
C LYS A 5 -12.27 -2.47 0.86
N SER A 6 -11.56 -3.15 -0.04
CA SER A 6 -11.96 -3.25 -1.46
C SER A 6 -13.35 -3.89 -1.62
N LEU A 7 -13.66 -4.90 -0.81
CA LEU A 7 -14.98 -5.55 -0.84
C LEU A 7 -16.08 -4.62 -0.32
N VAL A 8 -15.80 -3.84 0.73
CA VAL A 8 -16.76 -2.84 1.24
C VAL A 8 -16.98 -1.73 0.20
N ILE A 9 -15.91 -1.24 -0.43
CA ILE A 9 -15.99 -0.27 -1.53
C ILE A 9 -16.83 -0.84 -2.67
N TYR A 10 -16.56 -2.07 -3.08
CA TYR A 10 -17.34 -2.78 -4.10
C TYR A 10 -18.82 -2.83 -3.75
N SER A 11 -19.17 -3.24 -2.54
CA SER A 11 -20.57 -3.35 -2.08
C SER A 11 -21.29 -2.00 -2.14
N LEU A 12 -20.64 -0.91 -1.70
CA LEU A 12 -21.19 0.44 -1.78
C LEU A 12 -21.37 0.89 -3.24
N VAL A 13 -20.36 0.65 -4.09
CA VAL A 13 -20.44 0.98 -5.52
C VAL A 13 -21.61 0.29 -6.18
N ARG A 14 -21.78 -1.01 -5.92
CA ARG A 14 -22.91 -1.78 -6.44
C ARG A 14 -24.25 -1.24 -5.96
N TYR A 15 -24.37 -0.95 -4.67
CA TYR A 15 -25.60 -0.42 -4.09
C TYR A 15 -26.00 0.91 -4.74
N TYR A 16 -25.08 1.84 -4.89
CA TYR A 16 -25.38 3.15 -5.48
C TYR A 16 -25.55 3.10 -6.99
N GLN A 17 -24.82 2.26 -7.69
CA GLN A 17 -25.01 2.03 -9.12
C GLN A 17 -26.41 1.47 -9.42
N MET A 18 -26.87 0.50 -8.64
CA MET A 18 -28.25 -0.01 -8.75
C MET A 18 -29.30 1.04 -8.39
N SER A 19 -28.95 2.04 -7.59
CA SER A 19 -29.81 3.19 -7.28
C SER A 19 -29.76 4.30 -8.34
N GLY A 20 -29.09 4.08 -9.47
CA GLY A 20 -28.97 5.05 -10.58
C GLY A 20 -28.02 6.22 -10.30
N LEU A 21 -27.15 6.14 -9.28
CA LEU A 21 -26.21 7.20 -8.93
C LEU A 21 -24.83 6.93 -9.53
N LYS A 22 -24.29 7.94 -10.22
CA LYS A 22 -22.90 7.87 -10.68
C LYS A 22 -21.92 8.01 -9.51
N THR A 23 -20.93 7.13 -9.48
CA THR A 23 -19.92 7.05 -8.43
C THR A 23 -18.53 7.42 -8.95
N LEU A 24 -17.85 8.31 -8.25
CA LEU A 24 -16.42 8.59 -8.46
C LEU A 24 -15.59 7.96 -7.35
N ILE A 25 -14.65 7.09 -7.73
CA ILE A 25 -13.66 6.51 -6.82
C ILE A 25 -12.32 7.18 -7.08
N LEU A 26 -11.75 7.80 -6.04
CA LEU A 26 -10.44 8.47 -6.09
C LEU A 26 -9.40 7.61 -5.38
N VAL A 27 -8.34 7.28 -6.10
CA VAL A 27 -7.20 6.52 -5.60
C VAL A 27 -5.88 7.26 -5.83
N PRO A 28 -4.82 7.00 -5.06
CA PRO A 28 -3.56 7.74 -5.17
C PRO A 28 -2.70 7.39 -6.39
N THR A 29 -2.78 6.17 -6.92
CA THR A 29 -1.88 5.69 -7.98
C THR A 29 -2.60 4.93 -9.08
N THR A 30 -2.01 4.89 -10.27
CA THR A 30 -2.52 4.11 -11.42
C THR A 30 -2.60 2.62 -11.10
N SER A 31 -1.61 2.07 -10.39
CA SER A 31 -1.63 0.68 -9.95
C SER A 31 -2.84 0.35 -9.06
N LEU A 32 -3.30 1.30 -8.22
CA LEU A 32 -4.51 1.11 -7.43
C LEU A 32 -5.80 1.23 -8.25
N VAL A 33 -5.79 1.99 -9.37
CA VAL A 33 -6.91 1.98 -10.32
C VAL A 33 -7.06 0.59 -10.94
N GLU A 34 -5.96 0.02 -11.43
CA GLU A 34 -5.95 -1.31 -12.04
C GLU A 34 -6.32 -2.39 -11.03
N GLN A 35 -5.72 -2.34 -9.83
CA GLN A 35 -6.03 -3.29 -8.78
C GLN A 35 -7.51 -3.28 -8.38
N MET A 36 -8.10 -2.09 -8.19
CA MET A 36 -9.50 -1.97 -7.81
C MET A 36 -10.44 -2.48 -8.91
N TYR A 37 -10.07 -2.25 -10.16
CA TYR A 37 -10.79 -2.78 -11.30
C TYR A 37 -10.74 -4.31 -11.34
N SER A 38 -9.56 -4.90 -11.16
CA SER A 38 -9.37 -6.36 -11.08
C SER A 38 -10.06 -6.97 -9.85
N ASP A 39 -9.98 -6.31 -8.68
CA ASP A 39 -10.69 -6.76 -7.47
C ASP A 39 -12.22 -6.86 -7.75
N PHE A 40 -12.80 -5.93 -8.54
CA PHE A 40 -14.22 -5.98 -8.89
C PHE A 40 -14.55 -7.14 -9.83
N GLU A 41 -13.63 -7.52 -10.72
CA GLU A 41 -13.76 -8.75 -11.54
C GLU A 41 -13.72 -9.99 -10.66
N ASP A 42 -12.77 -10.07 -9.73
CA ASP A 42 -12.64 -11.17 -8.76
C ASP A 42 -13.89 -11.34 -7.88
N TYR A 43 -14.63 -10.25 -7.62
CA TYR A 43 -15.91 -10.29 -6.89
C TYR A 43 -17.12 -10.65 -7.78
N GLY A 44 -16.87 -11.10 -9.01
CA GLY A 44 -17.90 -11.60 -9.93
C GLY A 44 -18.70 -10.50 -10.63
N TRP A 45 -18.17 -9.27 -10.74
CA TRP A 45 -18.79 -8.21 -11.51
C TRP A 45 -18.11 -8.03 -12.86
N SER A 46 -18.81 -7.44 -13.82
CA SER A 46 -18.26 -7.08 -15.13
C SER A 46 -17.92 -5.58 -15.18
N PRO A 47 -16.78 -5.16 -14.62
CA PRO A 47 -16.44 -3.74 -14.57
C PRO A 47 -16.24 -3.16 -15.96
N GLY A 48 -15.94 -3.98 -16.97
CA GLY A 48 -15.91 -3.56 -18.37
C GLY A 48 -17.20 -2.90 -18.85
N THR A 49 -18.35 -3.28 -18.32
CA THR A 49 -19.64 -2.69 -18.64
C THR A 49 -19.91 -1.40 -17.86
N TYR A 50 -19.61 -1.36 -16.57
CA TYR A 50 -20.07 -0.31 -15.66
C TYR A 50 -18.97 0.65 -15.20
N CYS A 51 -17.71 0.25 -15.26
CA CYS A 51 -16.58 1.04 -14.74
C CYS A 51 -15.74 1.62 -15.87
N GLN A 52 -15.33 2.87 -15.68
CA GLN A 52 -14.36 3.57 -16.51
C GLN A 52 -13.12 3.88 -15.69
N LYS A 53 -11.95 3.58 -16.24
CA LYS A 53 -10.66 3.97 -15.66
C LYS A 53 -10.23 5.32 -16.23
N ILE A 54 -9.82 6.27 -15.37
CA ILE A 54 -9.30 7.58 -15.78
C ILE A 54 -7.98 7.86 -15.09
N TYR A 55 -6.88 7.78 -15.86
CA TYR A 55 -5.54 8.19 -15.47
C TYR A 55 -4.77 8.66 -16.72
N GLN A 56 -3.47 8.91 -16.63
CA GLN A 56 -2.68 9.43 -17.75
C GLN A 56 -2.88 8.58 -19.02
N GLY A 57 -3.25 9.22 -20.12
CA GLY A 57 -3.54 8.57 -21.41
C GLY A 57 -5.00 8.16 -21.63
N HIS A 58 -5.86 8.23 -20.61
CA HIS A 58 -7.28 7.93 -20.74
C HIS A 58 -8.14 9.16 -20.99
N ASP A 59 -9.23 9.00 -21.75
CA ASP A 59 -10.23 10.04 -21.91
C ASP A 59 -10.90 10.37 -20.58
N ARG A 60 -11.09 11.66 -20.33
CA ARG A 60 -11.72 12.18 -19.11
C ARG A 60 -13.25 12.34 -19.25
N LYS A 61 -13.80 12.18 -20.44
CA LYS A 61 -15.24 12.20 -20.66
C LYS A 61 -15.88 11.00 -19.96
N VAL A 62 -16.84 11.27 -19.08
CA VAL A 62 -17.51 10.22 -18.32
C VAL A 62 -18.55 9.55 -19.20
N SER A 63 -18.38 8.26 -19.46
CA SER A 63 -19.25 7.42 -20.29
C SER A 63 -19.94 6.30 -19.54
N LYS A 64 -19.51 6.01 -18.30
CA LYS A 64 -20.04 4.91 -17.47
C LYS A 64 -20.51 5.39 -16.10
N ASP A 65 -21.19 4.51 -15.39
CA ASP A 65 -21.79 4.82 -14.08
C ASP A 65 -20.74 4.96 -12.98
N VAL A 66 -19.64 4.22 -13.07
CA VAL A 66 -18.57 4.20 -12.09
C VAL A 66 -17.27 4.65 -12.72
N VAL A 67 -16.63 5.64 -12.13
CA VAL A 67 -15.33 6.14 -12.55
C VAL A 67 -14.31 5.81 -11.47
N ILE A 68 -13.26 5.08 -11.82
CA ILE A 68 -12.09 4.84 -10.97
C ILE A 68 -10.94 5.69 -11.50
N SER A 69 -10.47 6.64 -10.72
CA SER A 69 -9.50 7.63 -11.19
C SER A 69 -8.43 7.95 -10.17
N THR A 70 -7.24 8.30 -10.69
CA THR A 70 -6.27 9.01 -9.85
C THR A 70 -6.70 10.46 -9.69
N TRP A 71 -6.49 11.04 -8.50
CA TRP A 71 -6.82 12.44 -8.25
C TRP A 71 -6.04 13.41 -9.15
N GLN A 72 -4.81 13.02 -9.55
CA GLN A 72 -3.95 13.82 -10.44
C GLN A 72 -4.58 14.05 -11.81
N SER A 73 -5.37 13.10 -12.26
CA SER A 73 -6.05 13.21 -13.57
C SER A 73 -7.23 14.17 -13.55
N LEU A 74 -7.84 14.39 -12.38
CA LEU A 74 -9.09 15.14 -12.25
C LEU A 74 -8.98 16.48 -11.52
N TYR A 75 -7.89 16.77 -10.79
CA TYR A 75 -7.84 17.97 -9.92
C TYR A 75 -7.99 19.30 -10.68
N LYS A 76 -7.62 19.35 -11.98
CA LYS A 76 -7.77 20.51 -12.85
C LYS A 76 -9.16 20.63 -13.48
N MET A 77 -10.01 19.60 -13.38
CA MET A 77 -11.34 19.63 -14.00
C MET A 77 -12.23 20.70 -13.37
N PRO A 78 -13.11 21.35 -14.16
CA PRO A 78 -13.99 22.37 -13.67
C PRO A 78 -15.08 21.80 -12.73
N LYS A 79 -15.68 22.65 -11.92
CA LYS A 79 -16.76 22.29 -10.98
C LYS A 79 -17.94 21.60 -11.67
N SER A 80 -18.27 22.00 -12.91
CA SER A 80 -19.32 21.39 -13.72
C SER A 80 -19.10 19.91 -14.00
N TYR A 81 -17.84 19.49 -14.16
CA TYR A 81 -17.48 18.09 -14.37
C TYR A 81 -17.95 17.17 -13.24
N PHE A 82 -17.85 17.66 -12.01
CA PHE A 82 -18.16 16.88 -10.81
C PHE A 82 -19.65 16.84 -10.46
N LYS A 83 -20.50 17.69 -11.06
CA LYS A 83 -21.95 17.74 -10.77
C LYS A 83 -22.69 16.45 -11.05
N GLN A 84 -22.18 15.62 -11.95
CA GLN A 84 -22.80 14.35 -12.36
C GLN A 84 -22.65 13.23 -11.33
N PHE A 85 -21.73 13.36 -10.34
CA PHE A 85 -21.46 12.33 -9.36
C PHE A 85 -22.31 12.53 -8.10
N GLY A 86 -23.21 11.58 -7.82
CA GLY A 86 -23.99 11.55 -6.58
C GLY A 86 -23.20 10.95 -5.41
N VAL A 87 -22.15 10.18 -5.72
CA VAL A 87 -21.32 9.47 -4.75
C VAL A 87 -19.83 9.74 -5.02
N VAL A 88 -19.06 9.95 -3.97
CA VAL A 88 -17.60 9.95 -4.02
C VAL A 88 -17.02 9.02 -2.97
N ILE A 89 -16.06 8.22 -3.37
CA ILE A 89 -15.33 7.30 -2.52
C ILE A 89 -13.83 7.62 -2.62
N GLY A 90 -13.20 7.93 -1.50
CA GLY A 90 -11.75 8.13 -1.41
C GLY A 90 -11.10 6.91 -0.78
N ASP A 91 -10.33 6.15 -1.55
CA ASP A 91 -9.45 5.14 -0.96
C ASP A 91 -8.13 5.79 -0.54
N GLU A 92 -7.48 5.22 0.48
CA GLU A 92 -6.36 5.81 1.18
C GLU A 92 -6.65 7.27 1.62
N ALA A 93 -7.82 7.45 2.26
CA ALA A 93 -8.36 8.75 2.65
C ALA A 93 -7.39 9.62 3.48
N HIS A 94 -6.42 9.01 4.17
CA HIS A 94 -5.36 9.74 4.88
C HIS A 94 -4.53 10.67 3.97
N MET A 95 -4.58 10.50 2.65
CA MET A 95 -3.90 11.37 1.69
C MET A 95 -4.71 12.64 1.35
N PHE A 96 -5.99 12.73 1.74
CA PHE A 96 -6.89 13.84 1.40
C PHE A 96 -6.60 15.16 2.17
N LYS A 97 -5.50 15.23 2.89
CA LYS A 97 -4.94 16.47 3.42
C LYS A 97 -4.27 17.35 2.34
N ALA A 98 -3.92 16.80 1.19
CA ALA A 98 -3.31 17.55 0.11
C ALA A 98 -4.30 18.53 -0.53
N LYS A 99 -3.84 19.77 -0.81
CA LYS A 99 -4.67 20.86 -1.39
C LYS A 99 -5.43 20.44 -2.65
N SER A 100 -4.83 19.60 -3.50
CA SER A 100 -5.45 19.12 -4.74
C SER A 100 -6.64 18.20 -4.48
N LEU A 101 -6.52 17.27 -3.51
CA LEU A 101 -7.61 16.37 -3.12
C LEU A 101 -8.73 17.15 -2.40
N THR A 102 -8.38 18.02 -1.46
CA THR A 102 -9.33 18.93 -0.81
C THR A 102 -10.03 19.80 -1.86
N GLY A 103 -9.28 20.30 -2.87
CA GLY A 103 -9.84 21.08 -3.97
C GLY A 103 -10.84 20.29 -4.86
N ILE A 104 -10.64 19.00 -5.08
CA ILE A 104 -11.65 18.16 -5.73
C ILE A 104 -12.90 18.07 -4.86
N MET A 105 -12.75 17.77 -3.58
CA MET A 105 -13.87 17.59 -2.66
C MET A 105 -14.71 18.87 -2.50
N THR A 106 -14.10 20.05 -2.54
CA THR A 106 -14.81 21.32 -2.54
C THR A 106 -15.58 21.59 -3.84
N LYS A 107 -15.10 21.12 -4.99
CA LYS A 107 -15.83 21.17 -6.26
C LYS A 107 -17.04 20.25 -6.28
N MET A 108 -17.06 19.20 -5.46
CA MET A 108 -18.12 18.19 -5.35
C MET A 108 -19.21 18.56 -4.33
N HIS A 109 -19.57 19.85 -4.20
CA HIS A 109 -20.51 20.34 -3.19
C HIS A 109 -21.92 19.75 -3.32
N ASN A 110 -22.32 19.29 -4.51
CA ASN A 110 -23.62 18.65 -4.75
C ASN A 110 -23.60 17.12 -4.52
N THR A 111 -22.42 16.52 -4.29
CA THR A 111 -22.30 15.09 -4.04
C THR A 111 -22.84 14.76 -2.66
N LYS A 112 -23.93 13.99 -2.61
CA LYS A 112 -24.67 13.69 -1.38
C LYS A 112 -23.95 12.67 -0.52
N TYR A 113 -23.36 11.65 -1.12
CA TYR A 113 -22.75 10.53 -0.40
C TYR A 113 -21.24 10.58 -0.55
N ARG A 114 -20.54 10.61 0.60
CA ARG A 114 -19.09 10.77 0.65
C ARG A 114 -18.50 9.76 1.61
N PHE A 115 -17.62 8.91 1.12
CA PHE A 115 -16.97 7.86 1.89
C PHE A 115 -15.46 7.96 1.78
N GLY A 116 -14.76 7.92 2.91
CA GLY A 116 -13.32 7.86 2.98
C GLY A 116 -12.86 6.56 3.62
N PHE A 117 -12.03 5.80 2.94
CA PHE A 117 -11.47 4.54 3.45
C PHE A 117 -9.97 4.68 3.69
N THR A 118 -9.51 4.24 4.84
CA THR A 118 -8.08 4.14 5.14
C THR A 118 -7.79 3.02 6.12
N GLY A 119 -6.66 2.36 5.95
CA GLY A 119 -6.17 1.37 6.91
C GLY A 119 -5.38 1.99 8.07
N THR A 120 -4.97 3.25 7.93
CA THR A 120 -4.09 3.95 8.88
C THR A 120 -4.39 5.43 8.91
N LEU A 121 -4.57 5.97 10.11
CA LEU A 121 -4.58 7.41 10.37
C LEU A 121 -3.24 7.81 11.01
N ASP A 122 -2.73 8.99 10.69
CA ASP A 122 -1.45 9.47 11.23
C ASP A 122 -1.51 9.86 12.72
N GLY A 123 -2.71 9.92 13.26
CA GLY A 123 -2.96 10.22 14.68
C GLY A 123 -2.97 11.72 15.03
N THR A 124 -2.72 12.60 14.07
CA THR A 124 -2.80 14.05 14.32
C THR A 124 -4.25 14.54 14.32
N GLN A 125 -4.63 15.35 15.33
CA GLN A 125 -5.99 15.89 15.43
C GLN A 125 -6.37 16.77 14.24
N THR A 126 -5.45 17.62 13.76
CA THR A 126 -5.69 18.49 12.60
C THR A 126 -6.03 17.69 11.34
N HIS A 127 -5.30 16.60 11.10
CA HIS A 127 -5.57 15.73 9.97
C HIS A 127 -6.93 15.04 10.08
N ARG A 128 -7.27 14.57 11.28
CA ARG A 128 -8.58 13.97 11.55
C ARG A 128 -9.72 14.94 11.28
N LEU A 129 -9.62 16.18 11.74
CA LEU A 129 -10.63 17.23 11.51
C LEU A 129 -10.84 17.50 10.01
N VAL A 130 -9.77 17.56 9.22
CA VAL A 130 -9.88 17.73 7.75
C VAL A 130 -10.64 16.56 7.13
N LEU A 131 -10.31 15.33 7.50
CA LEU A 131 -11.00 14.14 6.96
C LEU A 131 -12.46 14.09 7.40
N GLU A 132 -12.76 14.39 8.66
CA GLU A 132 -14.14 14.45 9.17
C GLU A 132 -14.96 15.55 8.50
N GLY A 133 -14.35 16.68 8.15
CA GLY A 133 -14.98 17.74 7.35
C GLY A 133 -15.29 17.32 5.91
N LEU A 134 -14.51 16.41 5.33
CA LEU A 134 -14.71 15.94 3.95
C LEU A 134 -15.65 14.74 3.84
N PHE A 135 -15.59 13.79 4.79
CA PHE A 135 -16.26 12.50 4.71
C PHE A 135 -17.21 12.19 5.87
N GLY A 136 -17.22 13.02 6.92
CA GLY A 136 -17.96 12.77 8.15
C GLY A 136 -17.10 12.08 9.21
N LYS A 137 -17.72 11.73 10.34
CA LYS A 137 -17.06 11.16 11.51
C LYS A 137 -16.25 9.90 11.16
N ALA A 138 -15.01 9.87 11.63
CA ALA A 138 -14.15 8.70 11.44
C ALA A 138 -14.53 7.58 12.43
N GLU A 139 -14.84 6.41 11.89
CA GLU A 139 -15.19 5.23 12.65
C GLU A 139 -14.20 4.08 12.40
N LYS A 140 -13.83 3.40 13.47
CA LYS A 140 -13.01 2.19 13.40
C LYS A 140 -13.94 0.98 13.32
N VAL A 141 -14.05 0.38 12.15
CA VAL A 141 -14.98 -0.74 11.90
C VAL A 141 -14.49 -2.04 12.52
N VAL A 142 -13.17 -2.32 12.42
CA VAL A 142 -12.58 -3.56 12.93
C VAL A 142 -11.11 -3.34 13.31
N SER A 143 -10.63 -4.03 14.34
CA SER A 143 -9.20 -4.02 14.69
C SER A 143 -8.45 -5.15 14.00
N THR A 144 -7.14 -4.94 13.80
CA THR A 144 -6.26 -5.99 13.24
C THR A 144 -6.24 -7.22 14.17
N LYS A 145 -6.30 -7.01 15.50
CA LYS A 145 -6.34 -8.08 16.48
C LYS A 145 -7.60 -8.95 16.31
N GLU A 146 -8.78 -8.34 16.22
CA GLU A 146 -10.04 -9.06 15.96
C GLU A 146 -10.00 -9.89 14.68
N LEU A 147 -9.34 -9.37 13.61
CA LEU A 147 -9.20 -10.13 12.37
C LEU A 147 -8.22 -11.29 12.51
N MET A 148 -7.15 -11.15 13.29
CA MET A 148 -6.23 -12.24 13.61
C MET A 148 -6.92 -13.31 14.50
N ASP A 149 -7.67 -12.89 15.51
CA ASP A 149 -8.42 -13.78 16.40
C ASP A 149 -9.47 -14.60 15.62
N LYS A 150 -10.09 -13.98 14.60
CA LYS A 150 -11.03 -14.64 13.66
C LYS A 150 -10.34 -15.43 12.54
N LYS A 151 -9.01 -15.56 12.56
CA LYS A 151 -8.21 -16.22 11.51
C LYS A 151 -8.40 -15.63 10.09
N SER A 152 -8.95 -14.44 9.99
CA SER A 152 -9.06 -13.69 8.71
C SER A 152 -7.74 -13.04 8.30
N LEU A 153 -6.79 -12.94 9.23
CA LEU A 153 -5.42 -12.50 9.03
C LEU A 153 -4.46 -13.51 9.69
N ALA A 154 -3.26 -13.60 9.12
CA ALA A 154 -2.17 -14.40 9.69
C ALA A 154 -1.74 -13.86 11.05
N GLN A 155 -1.29 -14.74 11.94
CA GLN A 155 -0.74 -14.37 13.24
C GLN A 155 0.57 -13.61 13.05
N LEU A 156 0.76 -12.53 13.83
CA LEU A 156 1.94 -11.68 13.77
C LEU A 156 2.90 -11.99 14.90
N LYS A 157 4.16 -12.29 14.56
CA LYS A 157 5.28 -12.36 15.51
C LYS A 157 6.34 -11.34 15.12
N ILE A 158 6.86 -10.58 16.08
CA ILE A 158 7.90 -9.58 15.86
C ILE A 158 9.14 -9.97 16.66
N LYS A 159 10.28 -10.05 15.99
CA LYS A 159 11.61 -10.21 16.59
C LYS A 159 12.37 -8.92 16.40
N CYS A 160 12.64 -8.19 17.49
CA CYS A 160 13.53 -7.03 17.48
C CYS A 160 14.97 -7.53 17.68
N ILE A 161 15.85 -7.20 16.74
CA ILE A 161 17.26 -7.55 16.77
C ILE A 161 18.06 -6.29 17.08
N ILE A 162 18.72 -6.28 18.21
CA ILE A 162 19.54 -5.15 18.63
C ILE A 162 21.00 -5.44 18.24
N LEU A 163 21.50 -4.72 17.24
CA LEU A 163 22.90 -4.76 16.85
C LEU A 163 23.68 -3.69 17.64
N LYS A 164 24.70 -4.13 18.40
CA LYS A 164 25.58 -3.22 19.11
C LYS A 164 26.70 -2.76 18.18
N HIS A 165 26.85 -1.45 18.05
CA HIS A 165 27.96 -0.83 17.32
C HIS A 165 28.99 -0.29 18.29
N LEU A 166 30.28 -0.58 18.02
CA LEU A 166 31.39 -0.04 18.77
C LEU A 166 31.86 1.27 18.12
N ASN A 167 32.31 2.24 18.95
CA ASN A 167 32.92 3.50 18.50
C ASN A 167 32.02 4.42 17.64
N ILE A 168 30.77 4.56 18.01
CA ILE A 168 29.87 5.55 17.39
C ILE A 168 30.16 6.93 17.97
N ARG A 169 30.21 7.98 17.13
CA ARG A 169 30.23 9.38 17.55
C ARG A 169 29.02 9.70 18.43
N GLU A 170 29.25 10.51 19.48
CA GLU A 170 28.18 10.83 20.44
C GLU A 170 26.97 11.59 19.85
N LYS A 171 27.11 12.24 18.68
CA LYS A 171 26.04 13.00 18.03
C LYS A 171 26.06 12.82 16.52
N PHE A 172 25.04 12.15 15.99
CA PHE A 172 24.70 12.12 14.56
C PHE A 172 23.44 12.96 14.30
N SER A 173 23.39 13.64 13.15
CA SER A 173 22.12 14.00 12.57
C SER A 173 21.41 12.74 12.07
N TYR A 174 20.09 12.78 11.92
CA TYR A 174 19.35 11.63 11.39
C TYR A 174 19.85 11.14 10.01
N ALA A 175 20.30 12.06 9.17
CA ALA A 175 20.83 11.71 7.85
C ALA A 175 22.16 10.95 7.95
N GLU A 176 23.04 11.39 8.83
CA GLU A 176 24.33 10.72 9.11
C GLU A 176 24.11 9.35 9.76
N GLU A 177 23.19 9.27 10.73
CA GLU A 177 22.85 8.01 11.38
C GLU A 177 22.27 7.00 10.37
N LEU A 178 21.35 7.45 9.53
CA LEU A 178 20.78 6.61 8.47
C LEU A 178 21.84 6.15 7.49
N ASP A 179 22.72 7.05 7.04
CA ASP A 179 23.80 6.73 6.12
C ASP A 179 24.75 5.69 6.75
N TYR A 180 25.16 5.89 7.99
CA TYR A 180 25.98 4.94 8.75
C TYR A 180 25.29 3.56 8.85
N ILE A 181 24.01 3.50 9.22
CA ILE A 181 23.27 2.25 9.37
C ILE A 181 23.19 1.48 8.05
N VAL A 182 22.92 2.14 6.95
CA VAL A 182 22.69 1.48 5.65
C VAL A 182 23.98 1.14 4.91
N THR A 183 25.12 1.78 5.25
CA THR A 183 26.43 1.52 4.63
C THR A 183 27.35 0.66 5.49
N ASN A 184 26.97 0.35 6.74
CA ASN A 184 27.80 -0.47 7.62
C ASN A 184 27.90 -1.92 7.12
N GLU A 185 29.08 -2.33 6.69
CA GLU A 185 29.33 -3.65 6.09
C GLU A 185 28.93 -4.81 6.99
N ARG A 186 29.28 -4.75 8.28
CA ARG A 186 28.94 -5.82 9.23
C ARG A 186 27.42 -5.99 9.37
N ARG A 187 26.68 -4.89 9.33
CA ARG A 187 25.23 -4.90 9.37
C ARG A 187 24.65 -5.47 8.07
N ILE A 188 25.20 -5.07 6.92
CA ILE A 188 24.81 -5.60 5.61
C ILE A 188 25.05 -7.12 5.57
N ASP A 189 26.23 -7.58 6.01
CA ASP A 189 26.55 -9.00 6.06
C ASP A 189 25.60 -9.77 6.99
N PHE A 190 25.28 -9.20 8.15
CA PHE A 190 24.31 -9.78 9.07
C PHE A 190 22.93 -9.93 8.41
N VAL A 191 22.45 -8.87 7.74
CA VAL A 191 21.15 -8.91 7.03
C VAL A 191 21.16 -9.95 5.92
N CYS A 192 22.22 -10.00 5.10
CA CYS A 192 22.34 -11.01 4.03
C CYS A 192 22.38 -12.43 4.58
N ASN A 193 23.11 -12.66 5.66
CA ASN A 193 23.14 -13.97 6.32
C ASN A 193 21.78 -14.35 6.90
N LEU A 194 21.08 -13.40 7.53
CA LEU A 194 19.72 -13.63 8.00
C LEU A 194 18.79 -14.03 6.83
N LEU A 195 18.80 -13.30 5.72
CA LEU A 195 17.97 -13.58 4.55
C LEU A 195 18.21 -14.99 3.99
N ARG A 196 19.47 -15.45 3.91
CA ARG A 196 19.83 -16.77 3.40
C ARG A 196 19.38 -17.93 4.29
N HIS A 197 19.23 -17.68 5.61
CA HIS A 197 18.87 -18.72 6.59
C HIS A 197 17.38 -18.74 6.96
N LEU A 198 16.59 -17.78 6.47
CA LEU A 198 15.15 -17.77 6.70
C LEU A 198 14.46 -18.75 5.77
N ASN A 199 13.62 -19.61 6.33
CA ASN A 199 12.74 -20.50 5.56
C ASN A 199 11.44 -19.79 5.18
N GLY A 200 10.96 -20.03 3.98
CA GLY A 200 9.74 -19.43 3.44
C GLY A 200 10.00 -18.14 2.68
N ASN A 201 8.99 -17.65 1.99
CA ASN A 201 9.10 -16.42 1.21
C ASN A 201 9.40 -15.21 2.11
N THR A 202 10.51 -14.58 1.85
CA THR A 202 11.06 -13.50 2.66
C THR A 202 11.06 -12.19 1.88
N LEU A 203 10.48 -11.14 2.49
CA LEU A 203 10.50 -9.77 2.00
C LEU A 203 11.49 -8.95 2.81
N CYS A 204 12.51 -8.41 2.15
CA CYS A 204 13.46 -7.47 2.75
C CYS A 204 13.13 -6.05 2.31
N LEU A 205 12.84 -5.16 3.25
CA LEU A 205 12.44 -3.78 2.99
C LEU A 205 13.57 -2.79 3.24
N PHE A 206 13.85 -1.97 2.23
CA PHE A 206 14.87 -0.93 2.28
C PHE A 206 14.32 0.45 1.89
N GLN A 207 15.07 1.51 2.23
CA GLN A 207 14.72 2.90 1.93
C GLN A 207 15.53 3.51 0.78
N LEU A 208 16.85 3.32 0.77
CA LEU A 208 17.77 3.91 -0.21
C LEU A 208 18.16 2.88 -1.26
N VAL A 209 17.83 3.15 -2.53
CA VAL A 209 18.02 2.20 -3.64
C VAL A 209 19.50 1.90 -3.85
N GLU A 210 20.31 2.89 -4.21
CA GLU A 210 21.72 2.69 -4.59
C GLU A 210 22.60 2.32 -3.40
N LYS A 211 22.46 3.02 -2.26
CA LYS A 211 23.32 2.86 -1.09
C LYS A 211 23.04 1.61 -0.25
N HIS A 212 21.84 1.03 -0.37
CA HIS A 212 21.45 -0.09 0.48
C HIS A 212 20.75 -1.23 -0.27
N GLY A 213 19.64 -0.96 -0.96
CA GLY A 213 18.86 -2.01 -1.61
C GLY A 213 19.67 -2.79 -2.65
N LYS A 214 20.40 -2.07 -3.50
CA LYS A 214 21.23 -2.66 -4.55
C LYS A 214 22.42 -3.41 -3.94
N VAL A 215 23.05 -2.86 -2.91
CA VAL A 215 24.17 -3.53 -2.21
C VAL A 215 23.72 -4.86 -1.57
N LEU A 216 22.52 -4.90 -0.95
CA LEU A 216 21.95 -6.14 -0.42
C LEU A 216 21.67 -7.14 -1.55
N TYR A 217 21.09 -6.66 -2.66
CA TYR A 217 20.78 -7.50 -3.80
C TYR A 217 22.01 -8.13 -4.44
N ASP A 218 23.05 -7.32 -4.71
CA ASP A 218 24.32 -7.78 -5.29
C ASP A 218 25.02 -8.82 -4.38
N LYS A 219 24.98 -8.60 -3.05
CA LYS A 219 25.57 -9.54 -2.08
C LYS A 219 24.76 -10.85 -1.94
N ILE A 220 23.45 -10.82 -2.10
CA ILE A 220 22.61 -12.04 -2.11
C ILE A 220 22.80 -12.82 -3.40
N GLY A 221 22.91 -12.14 -4.54
CA GLY A 221 23.07 -12.66 -5.88
C GLY A 221 21.75 -12.62 -6.68
N GLU A 222 21.87 -12.26 -7.94
CA GLU A 222 20.74 -12.05 -8.87
C GLU A 222 19.89 -13.30 -9.06
N ASP A 223 20.51 -14.49 -9.07
CA ASP A 223 19.79 -15.76 -9.22
C ASP A 223 19.02 -16.18 -7.94
N SER A 224 19.30 -15.51 -6.82
CA SER A 224 18.80 -15.89 -5.49
C SER A 224 17.72 -14.96 -4.95
N ALA A 225 17.51 -13.80 -5.57
CA ALA A 225 16.57 -12.79 -5.09
C ALA A 225 15.91 -11.99 -6.22
N PHE A 226 14.73 -11.46 -5.94
CA PHE A 226 14.06 -10.46 -6.79
C PHE A 226 14.32 -9.06 -6.25
N PHE A 227 14.60 -8.10 -7.16
CA PHE A 227 14.83 -6.70 -6.79
C PHE A 227 13.71 -5.80 -7.31
N VAL A 228 13.04 -5.08 -6.40
CA VAL A 228 11.85 -4.30 -6.74
C VAL A 228 11.93 -2.91 -6.15
N TYR A 229 11.89 -1.89 -7.01
CA TYR A 229 11.94 -0.50 -6.60
C TYR A 229 11.12 0.40 -7.54
N GLY A 230 11.22 1.73 -7.39
CA GLY A 230 10.38 2.68 -8.13
C GLY A 230 10.45 2.57 -9.66
N ALA A 231 11.61 2.22 -10.21
CA ALA A 231 11.79 2.08 -11.65
C ALA A 231 11.35 0.72 -12.23
N THR A 232 11.08 -0.30 -11.38
CA THR A 232 10.54 -1.59 -11.85
C THR A 232 9.17 -1.38 -12.49
N SER A 233 8.96 -1.86 -13.71
CA SER A 233 7.71 -1.69 -14.44
C SER A 233 6.52 -2.41 -13.77
N ALA A 234 5.31 -2.07 -14.14
CA ALA A 234 4.11 -2.71 -13.61
C ALA A 234 4.05 -4.21 -14.00
N GLU A 235 4.44 -4.50 -15.24
CA GLU A 235 4.49 -5.86 -15.80
C GLU A 235 5.50 -6.72 -15.04
N GLN A 236 6.71 -6.21 -14.81
CA GLN A 236 7.75 -6.90 -14.05
C GLN A 236 7.34 -7.16 -12.60
N ARG A 237 6.65 -6.19 -11.96
CA ARG A 237 6.13 -6.38 -10.60
C ARG A 237 5.09 -7.49 -10.53
N GLU A 238 4.22 -7.57 -11.53
CA GLU A 238 3.19 -8.60 -11.61
C GLU A 238 3.79 -9.98 -11.87
N GLU A 239 4.81 -10.06 -12.74
CA GLU A 239 5.56 -11.29 -12.99
C GLU A 239 6.23 -11.80 -11.70
N ILE A 240 6.99 -10.92 -11.01
CA ILE A 240 7.63 -11.26 -9.72
C ILE A 240 6.58 -11.69 -8.70
N ARG A 241 5.46 -10.98 -8.60
CA ARG A 241 4.36 -11.38 -7.72
C ARG A 241 3.87 -12.80 -8.01
N SER A 242 3.63 -13.11 -9.29
CA SER A 242 3.16 -14.44 -9.71
C SER A 242 4.16 -15.55 -9.38
N ILE A 243 5.46 -15.28 -9.55
CA ILE A 243 6.51 -16.25 -9.22
C ILE A 243 6.57 -16.47 -7.70
N VAL A 244 6.63 -15.38 -6.91
CA VAL A 244 6.75 -15.45 -5.45
C VAL A 244 5.52 -16.11 -4.81
N ASP A 245 4.30 -15.82 -5.31
CA ASP A 245 3.08 -16.44 -4.78
C ASP A 245 3.06 -17.98 -4.97
N LYS A 246 3.76 -18.48 -5.99
CA LYS A 246 3.91 -19.93 -6.26
C LYS A 246 5.16 -20.54 -5.62
N SER A 247 6.08 -19.73 -5.15
CA SER A 247 7.32 -20.16 -4.52
C SER A 247 7.11 -20.47 -3.03
N ASN A 248 7.94 -21.35 -2.51
CA ASN A 248 7.94 -21.69 -1.07
C ASN A 248 9.17 -21.14 -0.32
N ASN A 249 10.19 -20.67 -1.05
CA ASN A 249 11.43 -20.15 -0.44
C ASN A 249 12.09 -19.14 -1.38
N SER A 250 11.56 -17.93 -1.46
CA SER A 250 12.09 -16.85 -2.29
C SER A 250 12.47 -15.64 -1.46
N ILE A 251 13.46 -14.88 -1.91
CA ILE A 251 13.87 -13.61 -1.32
C ILE A 251 13.43 -12.48 -2.27
N THR A 252 12.68 -11.52 -1.75
CA THR A 252 12.32 -10.29 -2.48
C THR A 252 12.88 -9.09 -1.73
N ILE A 253 13.77 -8.33 -2.36
CA ILE A 253 14.36 -7.10 -1.83
C ILE A 253 13.61 -5.93 -2.45
N ALA A 254 12.82 -5.21 -1.66
CA ALA A 254 11.90 -4.19 -2.16
C ALA A 254 12.01 -2.86 -1.42
N SER A 255 11.82 -1.75 -2.14
CA SER A 255 11.73 -0.45 -1.47
C SER A 255 10.39 -0.30 -0.73
N TYR A 256 10.41 0.34 0.45
CA TYR A 256 9.18 0.62 1.21
C TYR A 256 8.10 1.31 0.36
N GLY A 257 8.49 2.26 -0.48
CA GLY A 257 7.55 3.00 -1.33
C GLY A 257 6.84 2.12 -2.33
N THR A 258 7.59 1.27 -3.02
CA THR A 258 7.05 0.38 -4.05
C THR A 258 6.19 -0.72 -3.44
N PHE A 259 6.65 -1.33 -2.35
CA PHE A 259 5.89 -2.41 -1.72
C PHE A 259 4.62 -1.90 -1.05
N SER A 260 4.65 -0.74 -0.38
CA SER A 260 3.47 -0.20 0.30
C SER A 260 2.30 0.17 -0.63
N THR A 261 2.57 0.42 -1.92
CA THR A 261 1.56 0.93 -2.85
C THR A 261 1.37 0.09 -4.12
N GLY A 262 2.30 -0.81 -4.46
CA GLY A 262 2.36 -1.37 -5.81
C GLY A 262 2.42 -2.89 -5.97
N ILE A 263 2.66 -3.68 -4.91
CA ILE A 263 2.80 -5.13 -5.03
C ILE A 263 1.93 -5.82 -4.00
N ASN A 264 1.17 -6.83 -4.46
CA ASN A 264 0.25 -7.58 -3.61
C ASN A 264 0.65 -9.05 -3.54
N ILE A 265 1.76 -9.38 -2.89
CA ILE A 265 2.18 -10.77 -2.64
C ILE A 265 1.44 -11.29 -1.41
N ARG A 266 0.74 -12.43 -1.54
CA ARG A 266 -0.02 -13.04 -0.44
C ARG A 266 0.84 -14.00 0.38
N ASN A 267 1.74 -14.73 -0.27
CA ASN A 267 2.54 -15.78 0.34
C ASN A 267 3.89 -15.26 0.88
N ILE A 268 3.85 -14.30 1.85
CA ILE A 268 5.05 -13.80 2.54
C ILE A 268 5.07 -14.35 3.95
N ASN A 269 6.09 -15.14 4.28
CA ASN A 269 6.29 -15.75 5.59
C ASN A 269 7.12 -14.85 6.52
N ASN A 270 8.11 -14.15 5.96
CA ASN A 270 9.01 -13.30 6.72
C ASN A 270 9.08 -11.88 6.14
N ILE A 271 9.16 -10.88 7.01
CA ILE A 271 9.44 -9.49 6.63
C ILE A 271 10.66 -9.01 7.42
N VAL A 272 11.70 -8.59 6.72
CA VAL A 272 12.91 -8.00 7.32
C VAL A 272 12.89 -6.51 7.06
N LEU A 273 12.81 -5.71 8.12
CA LEU A 273 12.89 -4.25 8.08
C LEU A 273 14.37 -3.86 8.12
N ALA A 274 15.02 -3.89 6.96
CA ALA A 274 16.47 -3.68 6.86
C ALA A 274 16.90 -2.21 6.97
N SER A 275 16.01 -1.26 6.77
CA SER A 275 16.28 0.18 6.97
C SER A 275 15.29 0.79 7.95
N PRO A 276 15.71 1.71 8.82
CA PRO A 276 14.77 2.49 9.62
C PRO A 276 13.88 3.36 8.75
N SER A 277 12.62 3.52 9.14
CA SER A 277 11.66 4.36 8.43
C SER A 277 10.89 5.26 9.40
N LYS A 278 10.94 6.59 9.20
CA LYS A 278 10.13 7.56 9.96
C LYS A 278 8.64 7.47 9.62
N SER A 279 8.28 6.83 8.52
CA SER A 279 6.89 6.74 8.07
C SER A 279 6.17 5.56 8.70
N LYS A 280 5.54 5.78 9.86
CA LYS A 280 4.67 4.81 10.54
C LYS A 280 3.64 4.20 9.57
N ILE A 281 3.05 5.03 8.70
CA ILE A 281 2.04 4.57 7.73
C ILE A 281 2.64 3.55 6.76
N ARG A 282 3.82 3.82 6.18
CA ARG A 282 4.47 2.89 5.23
C ARG A 282 4.83 1.56 5.89
N VAL A 283 5.38 1.61 7.10
CA VAL A 283 5.71 0.40 7.86
C VAL A 283 4.45 -0.42 8.13
N LEU A 284 3.39 0.20 8.67
CA LEU A 284 2.12 -0.49 8.94
C LEU A 284 1.44 -1.02 7.69
N GLN A 285 1.51 -0.32 6.56
CA GLN A 285 0.99 -0.81 5.28
C GLN A 285 1.77 -2.02 4.78
N SER A 286 3.10 -2.00 4.90
CA SER A 286 3.95 -3.13 4.51
C SER A 286 3.67 -4.36 5.39
N ILE A 287 3.59 -4.18 6.71
CA ILE A 287 3.20 -5.24 7.64
C ILE A 287 1.82 -5.80 7.29
N GLY A 288 0.84 -4.91 7.09
CA GLY A 288 -0.53 -5.31 6.78
C GLY A 288 -0.66 -6.14 5.49
N ARG A 289 0.19 -5.90 4.50
CA ARG A 289 0.23 -6.75 3.30
C ARG A 289 0.77 -8.15 3.61
N GLY A 290 1.78 -8.24 4.47
CA GLY A 290 2.30 -9.52 4.95
C GLY A 290 1.31 -10.30 5.81
N LEU A 291 0.31 -9.67 6.43
CA LEU A 291 -0.70 -10.35 7.25
C LEU A 291 -1.78 -11.09 6.44
N ARG A 292 -1.79 -11.00 5.12
CA ARG A 292 -2.75 -11.75 4.31
C ARG A 292 -2.50 -13.24 4.46
N THR A 293 -3.58 -13.99 4.59
CA THR A 293 -3.53 -15.47 4.64
C THR A 293 -3.37 -16.06 3.24
N SER A 294 -2.73 -17.21 3.16
CA SER A 294 -2.73 -18.12 2.01
C SER A 294 -2.93 -19.54 2.51
N GLU A 295 -3.19 -20.49 1.62
CA GLU A 295 -3.41 -21.91 1.98
C GLU A 295 -2.26 -22.50 2.79
N SER A 296 -1.03 -22.01 2.58
CA SER A 296 0.20 -22.52 3.21
C SER A 296 0.71 -21.62 4.36
N LYS A 297 -0.07 -20.58 4.79
CA LYS A 297 0.46 -19.57 5.68
C LYS A 297 -0.52 -19.13 6.77
N ASP A 298 -0.20 -19.47 8.01
CA ASP A 298 -0.96 -19.09 9.21
C ASP A 298 -0.32 -17.96 10.03
N SER A 299 0.96 -17.69 9.80
CA SER A 299 1.70 -16.68 10.55
C SER A 299 2.71 -15.92 9.70
N VAL A 300 3.06 -14.72 10.13
CA VAL A 300 4.15 -13.93 9.57
C VAL A 300 5.12 -13.52 10.65
N LEU A 301 6.40 -13.64 10.37
CA LEU A 301 7.47 -13.26 11.26
C LEU A 301 8.13 -11.98 10.76
N ILE A 302 8.18 -10.95 11.61
CA ILE A 302 8.84 -9.69 11.30
C ILE A 302 10.16 -9.63 12.06
N PHE A 303 11.21 -9.25 11.36
CA PHE A 303 12.51 -8.92 11.92
C PHE A 303 12.72 -7.41 11.82
N ASP A 304 12.79 -6.75 12.96
CA ASP A 304 13.12 -5.32 13.09
C ASP A 304 14.57 -5.22 13.55
N ILE A 305 15.44 -4.59 12.72
CA ILE A 305 16.89 -4.60 12.88
C ILE A 305 17.43 -3.18 13.07
#